data_469d1da9afc0f4a323f520bf3225ac9e
#
_entry.id   469d1da9afc0f4a323f520bf3225ac9e
#
_cell.length_a   1.000
_cell.length_b   1.000
_cell.length_c   1.000
_cell.angle_alpha   90.00
_cell.angle_beta   90.00
_cell.angle_gamma   90.00
#
_symmetry.space_group_name_H-M   'P 1'
#
loop_
_entity.id
_entity.type
_entity.pdbx_description
1 polymer ?
#
loop_
_entity_poly.entity_id
_entity_poly.type
_entity_poly.pdbx_seq_one_letter_code
_entity_poly.pdbx_strand_id
1 'polypeptide(L)'
;MKKEAYEVEYYEPKSVLAMQADRREEKHWRKQKKGIRAGRILLGVAILLFWEVSACLGWIDDYYWSSPSLIAQTAIVQWKEKNLAYDIYFTSMSTIGGFLAGTLGGAVLGLSFWWSKTFAKIFEPYLVMFNAIPKLALAPILIVLFGIGFSSKVMLAFLMTVISCALATVSGVENVDESMETLLYSLGAARWQVFGKVVVPAVLPWMLGSLRINISLALAGAIVGEFIASGHGLGRMVIYAGTILDTTLVWVGVIVLSLLAMVMYFAVVELEKWMTEHLAIYRKA
;
A
#
# COMPACT_ATOMS: atom_id res chain seq x y z
N MET A 1 52.90 -13.26 -27.49
CA MET A 1 51.74 -12.72 -28.24
C MET A 1 50.68 -13.83 -28.32
N LYS A 2 49.71 -13.86 -27.38
CA LYS A 2 48.54 -14.75 -27.46
C LYS A 2 47.38 -13.87 -28.02
N LYS A 3 46.87 -14.30 -29.18
CA LYS A 3 45.66 -13.73 -29.78
C LYS A 3 44.45 -14.25 -28.94
N GLU A 4 43.83 -13.41 -28.21
CA GLU A 4 42.48 -13.66 -27.66
C GLU A 4 41.50 -13.59 -28.84
N ALA A 5 40.95 -14.74 -29.22
CA ALA A 5 39.87 -14.85 -30.17
C ALA A 5 38.59 -14.37 -29.46
N TYR A 6 38.00 -13.28 -29.90
CA TYR A 6 36.65 -12.88 -29.54
C TYR A 6 35.70 -13.92 -30.14
N GLU A 7 35.10 -14.79 -29.33
CA GLU A 7 33.95 -15.59 -29.72
C GLU A 7 32.77 -14.65 -29.97
N VAL A 8 32.52 -14.40 -31.25
CA VAL A 8 31.27 -13.77 -31.66
C VAL A 8 30.19 -14.83 -31.53
N GLU A 9 29.35 -14.66 -30.50
CA GLU A 9 28.19 -15.50 -30.26
C GLU A 9 27.25 -15.36 -31.49
N TYR A 10 27.33 -16.34 -32.42
CA TYR A 10 26.47 -16.41 -33.57
C TYR A 10 25.05 -16.68 -33.11
N TYR A 11 24.17 -15.69 -33.29
CA TYR A 11 22.73 -15.83 -33.06
C TYR A 11 22.18 -16.82 -34.12
N GLU A 12 22.10 -18.11 -33.76
CA GLU A 12 21.42 -19.09 -34.60
C GLU A 12 19.93 -18.78 -34.64
N PRO A 13 19.34 -18.56 -35.83
CA PRO A 13 17.90 -18.37 -35.93
C PRO A 13 17.20 -19.64 -35.45
N LYS A 14 16.32 -19.49 -34.46
CA LYS A 14 15.51 -20.61 -33.91
C LYS A 14 14.89 -21.38 -35.09
N SER A 15 15.06 -22.69 -35.12
CA SER A 15 14.46 -23.54 -36.16
C SER A 15 12.94 -23.39 -36.18
N VAL A 16 12.29 -23.58 -37.31
CA VAL A 16 10.83 -23.50 -37.47
C VAL A 16 10.11 -24.39 -36.47
N LEU A 17 10.69 -25.53 -36.12
CA LEU A 17 10.19 -26.46 -35.13
C LEU A 17 10.23 -25.84 -33.69
N ALA A 18 11.31 -25.14 -33.34
CA ALA A 18 11.43 -24.44 -32.05
C ALA A 18 10.40 -23.30 -31.94
N MET A 19 10.17 -22.54 -33.00
CA MET A 19 9.13 -21.49 -33.02
C MET A 19 7.71 -22.06 -32.92
N GLN A 20 7.47 -23.24 -33.49
CA GLN A 20 6.16 -23.93 -33.34
C GLN A 20 5.96 -24.48 -31.94
N ALA A 21 7.02 -24.99 -31.30
CA ALA A 21 6.98 -25.44 -29.90
C ALA A 21 6.70 -24.25 -28.97
N ASP A 22 7.42 -23.14 -29.09
CA ASP A 22 7.19 -21.89 -28.32
C ASP A 22 5.72 -21.40 -28.45
N ARG A 23 5.17 -21.41 -29.68
CA ARG A 23 3.76 -21.03 -29.91
C ARG A 23 2.74 -22.00 -29.29
N ARG A 24 3.05 -23.30 -29.21
CA ARG A 24 2.20 -24.29 -28.53
C ARG A 24 2.22 -24.09 -27.03
N GLU A 25 3.41 -23.88 -26.46
CA GLU A 25 3.57 -23.56 -25.04
C GLU A 25 2.88 -22.27 -24.65
N GLU A 26 3.04 -21.20 -25.43
CA GLU A 26 2.29 -19.95 -25.17
C GLU A 26 0.78 -20.13 -25.21
N LYS A 27 0.24 -20.90 -26.17
CA LYS A 27 -1.20 -21.20 -26.23
C LYS A 27 -1.67 -22.01 -25.03
N HIS A 28 -0.86 -22.98 -24.57
CA HIS A 28 -1.15 -23.77 -23.39
C HIS A 28 -1.15 -22.91 -22.13
N TRP A 29 -0.13 -22.05 -21.97
CA TRP A 29 -0.04 -21.08 -20.88
C TRP A 29 -1.23 -20.09 -20.85
N ARG A 30 -1.62 -19.59 -22.01
CA ARG A 30 -2.79 -18.70 -22.13
C ARG A 30 -4.10 -19.39 -21.75
N LYS A 31 -4.28 -20.67 -22.16
CA LYS A 31 -5.44 -21.48 -21.75
C LYS A 31 -5.45 -21.75 -20.24
N GLN A 32 -4.31 -22.12 -19.69
CA GLN A 32 -4.15 -22.37 -18.26
C GLN A 32 -4.43 -21.10 -17.43
N LYS A 33 -3.90 -19.94 -17.83
CA LYS A 33 -4.19 -18.65 -17.18
C LYS A 33 -5.69 -18.28 -17.25
N LYS A 34 -6.36 -18.56 -18.39
CA LYS A 34 -7.82 -18.36 -18.50
C LYS A 34 -8.60 -19.31 -17.60
N GLY A 35 -8.20 -20.58 -17.52
CA GLY A 35 -8.81 -21.57 -16.64
C GLY A 35 -8.66 -21.20 -15.16
N ILE A 36 -7.47 -20.75 -14.75
CA ILE A 36 -7.22 -20.28 -13.38
C ILE A 36 -8.07 -19.04 -13.05
N ARG A 37 -8.19 -18.08 -13.98
CA ARG A 37 -9.07 -16.90 -13.79
C ARG A 37 -10.53 -17.30 -13.67
N ALA A 38 -11.00 -18.17 -14.57
CA ALA A 38 -12.37 -18.69 -14.53
C ALA A 38 -12.65 -19.45 -13.21
N GLY A 39 -11.71 -20.28 -12.76
CA GLY A 39 -11.81 -21.00 -11.49
C GLY A 39 -11.89 -20.05 -10.28
N ARG A 40 -11.12 -18.96 -10.26
CA ARG A 40 -11.18 -17.93 -9.19
C ARG A 40 -12.54 -17.24 -9.16
N ILE A 41 -13.06 -16.85 -10.33
CA ILE A 41 -14.39 -16.21 -10.44
C ILE A 41 -15.47 -17.19 -10.01
N LEU A 42 -15.42 -18.44 -10.49
CA LEU A 42 -16.38 -19.48 -10.14
C LEU A 42 -16.41 -19.74 -8.64
N LEU A 43 -15.24 -19.82 -8.00
CA LEU A 43 -15.14 -19.98 -6.55
C LEU A 43 -15.76 -18.80 -5.80
N GLY A 44 -15.47 -17.56 -6.21
CA GLY A 44 -16.07 -16.37 -5.60
C GLY A 44 -17.59 -16.35 -5.74
N VAL A 45 -18.10 -16.65 -6.94
CA VAL A 45 -19.55 -16.75 -7.20
C VAL A 45 -20.17 -17.89 -6.39
N ALA A 46 -19.52 -19.05 -6.31
CA ALA A 46 -20.00 -20.18 -5.52
C ALA A 46 -20.12 -19.85 -4.03
N ILE A 47 -19.14 -19.12 -3.46
CA ILE A 47 -19.19 -18.67 -2.06
C ILE A 47 -20.37 -17.71 -1.84
N LEU A 48 -20.55 -16.72 -2.73
CA LEU A 48 -21.66 -15.77 -2.62
C LEU A 48 -23.02 -16.45 -2.78
N LEU A 49 -23.16 -17.38 -3.72
CA LEU A 49 -24.38 -18.16 -3.90
C LEU A 49 -24.66 -19.07 -2.70
N PHE A 50 -23.62 -19.72 -2.16
CA PHE A 50 -23.77 -20.54 -0.95
C PHE A 50 -24.26 -19.69 0.23
N TRP A 51 -23.71 -18.49 0.42
CA TRP A 51 -24.16 -17.57 1.47
C TRP A 51 -25.62 -17.15 1.26
N GLU A 52 -25.98 -16.69 0.06
CA GLU A 52 -27.37 -16.31 -0.28
C GLU A 52 -28.36 -17.44 -0.05
N VAL A 53 -28.06 -18.64 -0.58
CA VAL A 53 -28.93 -19.83 -0.42
C VAL A 53 -29.05 -20.24 1.05
N SER A 54 -27.97 -20.18 1.82
CA SER A 54 -27.99 -20.52 3.25
C SER A 54 -28.85 -19.55 4.06
N ALA A 55 -28.83 -18.25 3.70
CA ALA A 55 -29.73 -17.26 4.29
C ALA A 55 -31.19 -17.51 3.88
N CYS A 56 -31.47 -17.73 2.61
CA CYS A 56 -32.82 -18.03 2.11
C CYS A 56 -33.43 -19.32 2.71
N LEU A 57 -32.60 -20.34 2.99
CA LEU A 57 -33.04 -21.59 3.60
C LEU A 57 -33.18 -21.50 5.13
N GLY A 58 -32.84 -20.36 5.73
CA GLY A 58 -32.88 -20.18 7.18
C GLY A 58 -31.81 -20.98 7.94
N TRP A 59 -30.77 -21.47 7.23
CA TRP A 59 -29.60 -22.09 7.87
C TRP A 59 -28.75 -21.05 8.62
N ILE A 60 -28.79 -19.82 8.15
CA ILE A 60 -28.12 -18.68 8.73
C ILE A 60 -29.17 -17.63 9.06
N ASP A 61 -29.14 -17.09 10.27
CA ASP A 61 -30.03 -16.02 10.69
C ASP A 61 -29.60 -14.69 10.07
N ASP A 62 -30.46 -14.08 9.27
CA ASP A 62 -30.24 -12.80 8.62
C ASP A 62 -29.90 -11.67 9.61
N TYR A 63 -30.37 -11.78 10.85
CA TYR A 63 -30.07 -10.81 11.90
C TYR A 63 -28.57 -10.78 12.25
N TYR A 64 -27.91 -11.94 12.29
CA TYR A 64 -26.48 -12.00 12.65
C TYR A 64 -25.54 -11.94 11.45
N TRP A 65 -25.94 -12.52 10.32
CA TRP A 65 -25.03 -12.68 9.18
C TRP A 65 -25.42 -11.89 7.94
N SER A 66 -26.69 -11.40 7.88
CA SER A 66 -27.26 -10.77 6.69
C SER A 66 -27.20 -11.67 5.45
N SER A 67 -27.59 -11.15 4.31
CA SER A 67 -27.46 -11.82 3.01
C SER A 67 -26.90 -10.89 1.95
N PRO A 68 -26.21 -11.40 0.93
CA PRO A 68 -25.69 -10.61 -0.18
C PRO A 68 -26.73 -9.70 -0.82
N SER A 69 -27.96 -10.15 -0.97
CA SER A 69 -29.08 -9.37 -1.54
C SER A 69 -29.48 -8.20 -0.65
N LEU A 70 -29.61 -8.40 0.67
CA LEU A 70 -29.93 -7.36 1.64
C LEU A 70 -28.80 -6.31 1.72
N ILE A 71 -27.56 -6.78 1.72
CA ILE A 71 -26.37 -5.91 1.71
C ILE A 71 -26.38 -5.00 0.47
N ALA A 72 -26.64 -5.57 -0.73
CA ALA A 72 -26.71 -4.80 -1.96
C ALA A 72 -27.84 -3.75 -1.94
N GLN A 73 -29.03 -4.12 -1.47
CA GLN A 73 -30.16 -3.21 -1.32
C GLN A 73 -29.83 -2.06 -0.34
N THR A 74 -29.30 -2.40 0.83
CA THR A 74 -28.90 -1.42 1.86
C THR A 74 -27.81 -0.48 1.33
N ALA A 75 -26.82 -1.00 0.59
CA ALA A 75 -25.78 -0.17 -0.03
C ALA A 75 -26.37 0.86 -1.02
N ILE A 76 -27.37 0.46 -1.82
CA ILE A 76 -28.05 1.38 -2.75
C ILE A 76 -28.82 2.48 -1.97
N VAL A 77 -29.50 2.13 -0.89
CA VAL A 77 -30.21 3.11 -0.04
C VAL A 77 -29.20 4.07 0.61
N GLN A 78 -28.12 3.56 1.19
CA GLN A 78 -27.08 4.39 1.80
C GLN A 78 -26.43 5.34 0.79
N TRP A 79 -26.23 4.88 -0.46
CA TRP A 79 -25.71 5.72 -1.53
C TRP A 79 -26.65 6.87 -1.89
N LYS A 80 -27.96 6.60 -2.00
CA LYS A 80 -28.95 7.58 -2.45
C LYS A 80 -29.41 8.54 -1.35
N GLU A 81 -29.55 8.05 -0.12
CA GLU A 81 -30.27 8.75 0.95
C GLU A 81 -29.39 9.17 2.14
N LYS A 82 -28.24 8.54 2.35
CA LYS A 82 -27.45 8.64 3.58
C LYS A 82 -26.01 9.13 3.39
N ASN A 83 -25.69 9.74 2.24
CA ASN A 83 -24.37 10.34 1.96
C ASN A 83 -23.18 9.36 2.04
N LEU A 84 -23.35 8.09 1.70
CA LEU A 84 -22.24 7.12 1.64
C LEU A 84 -21.05 7.63 0.82
N ALA A 85 -21.29 8.36 -0.26
CA ALA A 85 -20.25 8.96 -1.09
C ALA A 85 -19.39 9.97 -0.30
N TYR A 86 -19.99 10.73 0.61
CA TYR A 86 -19.25 11.65 1.47
C TYR A 86 -18.40 10.92 2.51
N ASP A 87 -18.90 9.83 3.09
CA ASP A 87 -18.13 9.02 4.03
C ASP A 87 -16.94 8.34 3.33
N ILE A 88 -17.11 7.84 2.09
CA ILE A 88 -16.01 7.35 1.25
C ILE A 88 -14.98 8.47 1.01
N TYR A 89 -15.42 9.65 0.62
CA TYR A 89 -14.55 10.81 0.39
C TYR A 89 -13.78 11.19 1.65
N PHE A 90 -14.44 11.25 2.81
CA PHE A 90 -13.83 11.64 4.08
C PHE A 90 -12.73 10.65 4.50
N THR A 91 -13.02 9.33 4.47
CA THR A 91 -12.03 8.27 4.76
C THR A 91 -10.89 8.30 3.75
N SER A 92 -11.19 8.53 2.46
CA SER A 92 -10.17 8.59 1.42
C SER A 92 -9.22 9.75 1.62
N MET A 93 -9.74 10.94 1.86
CA MET A 93 -8.93 12.15 2.03
C MET A 93 -8.07 12.10 3.29
N SER A 94 -8.62 11.62 4.41
CA SER A 94 -7.85 11.46 5.65
C SER A 94 -6.72 10.43 5.49
N THR A 95 -6.99 9.32 4.79
CA THR A 95 -5.99 8.31 4.46
C THR A 95 -4.88 8.86 3.57
N ILE A 96 -5.25 9.51 2.45
CA ILE A 96 -4.27 10.08 1.50
C ILE A 96 -3.44 11.16 2.17
N GLY A 97 -4.07 12.04 2.96
CA GLY A 97 -3.36 13.10 3.67
C GLY A 97 -2.32 12.56 4.64
N GLY A 98 -2.69 11.57 5.46
CA GLY A 98 -1.78 10.90 6.38
C GLY A 98 -0.69 10.09 5.68
N PHE A 99 -1.05 9.37 4.60
CA PHE A 99 -0.12 8.62 3.76
C PHE A 99 0.96 9.52 3.14
N LEU A 100 0.56 10.61 2.51
CA LEU A 100 1.51 11.53 1.87
C LEU A 100 2.40 12.22 2.90
N ALA A 101 1.82 12.79 3.95
CA ALA A 101 2.58 13.43 5.01
C ALA A 101 3.54 12.46 5.70
N GLY A 102 3.07 11.24 6.02
CA GLY A 102 3.87 10.22 6.69
C GLY A 102 4.98 9.65 5.80
N THR A 103 4.69 9.42 4.52
CA THR A 103 5.69 8.95 3.56
C THR A 103 6.77 10.01 3.33
N LEU A 104 6.40 11.26 3.10
CA LEU A 104 7.36 12.35 2.92
C LEU A 104 8.17 12.60 4.20
N GLY A 105 7.50 12.67 5.35
CA GLY A 105 8.16 12.86 6.64
C GLY A 105 9.13 11.72 6.99
N GLY A 106 8.71 10.47 6.76
CA GLY A 106 9.54 9.29 6.96
C GLY A 106 10.74 9.23 6.02
N ALA A 107 10.54 9.60 4.75
CA ALA A 107 11.62 9.69 3.78
C ALA A 107 12.67 10.73 4.18
N VAL A 108 12.24 11.95 4.56
CA VAL A 108 13.13 13.01 5.03
C VAL A 108 13.89 12.57 6.29
N LEU A 109 13.18 11.98 7.24
CA LEU A 109 13.78 11.47 8.48
C LEU A 109 14.82 10.38 8.18
N GLY A 110 14.51 9.39 7.35
CA GLY A 110 15.43 8.31 7.00
C GLY A 110 16.65 8.78 6.20
N LEU A 111 16.46 9.69 5.23
CA LEU A 111 17.56 10.27 4.47
C LEU A 111 18.48 11.14 5.35
N SER A 112 17.98 11.73 6.44
CA SER A 112 18.80 12.50 7.39
C SER A 112 19.85 11.64 8.09
N PHE A 113 19.67 10.31 8.17
CA PHE A 113 20.64 9.37 8.72
C PHE A 113 21.92 9.30 7.89
N TRP A 114 21.84 9.41 6.58
CA TRP A 114 23.01 9.53 5.74
C TRP A 114 23.79 10.84 5.99
N TRP A 115 23.03 11.90 6.26
CA TRP A 115 23.62 13.24 6.43
C TRP A 115 24.52 13.35 7.69
N SER A 116 24.16 12.62 8.77
CA SER A 116 24.92 12.65 10.02
C SER A 116 24.96 11.28 10.67
N LYS A 117 26.13 10.63 10.63
CA LYS A 117 26.35 9.34 11.33
C LYS A 117 26.13 9.45 12.85
N THR A 118 26.38 10.62 13.45
CA THR A 118 26.09 10.86 14.88
C THR A 118 24.59 10.91 15.12
N PHE A 119 23.86 11.64 14.29
CA PHE A 119 22.39 11.69 14.36
C PHE A 119 21.79 10.28 14.20
N ALA A 120 22.25 9.52 13.20
CA ALA A 120 21.81 8.15 12.99
C ALA A 120 21.96 7.29 14.25
N LYS A 121 23.16 7.22 14.84
CA LYS A 121 23.45 6.42 16.05
C LYS A 121 22.61 6.84 17.27
N ILE A 122 22.27 8.13 17.38
CA ILE A 122 21.42 8.62 18.48
C ILE A 122 19.95 8.27 18.24
N PHE A 123 19.45 8.46 17.02
CA PHE A 123 18.02 8.35 16.73
C PHE A 123 17.55 6.93 16.38
N GLU A 124 18.44 6.06 15.89
CA GLU A 124 18.12 4.67 15.53
C GLU A 124 17.38 3.90 16.66
N PRO A 125 17.87 3.85 17.91
CA PRO A 125 17.17 3.17 18.99
C PRO A 125 15.79 3.76 19.29
N TYR A 126 15.61 5.08 19.11
CA TYR A 126 14.30 5.72 19.28
C TYR A 126 13.34 5.34 18.15
N LEU A 127 13.81 5.24 16.90
CA LEU A 127 12.96 4.75 15.79
C LEU A 127 12.44 3.33 16.06
N VAL A 128 13.32 2.45 16.53
CA VAL A 128 12.94 1.07 16.91
C VAL A 128 11.94 1.09 18.05
N MET A 129 12.18 1.89 19.07
CA MET A 129 11.27 2.05 20.22
C MET A 129 9.90 2.58 19.78
N PHE A 130 9.85 3.63 18.97
CA PHE A 130 8.59 4.18 18.43
C PHE A 130 7.86 3.18 17.52
N ASN A 131 8.61 2.32 16.81
CA ASN A 131 7.97 1.26 16.03
C ASN A 131 7.28 0.21 16.90
N ALA A 132 7.83 -0.07 18.08
CA ALA A 132 7.28 -1.04 19.04
C ALA A 132 6.04 -0.52 19.79
N ILE A 133 5.85 0.81 19.88
CA ILE A 133 4.68 1.39 20.56
C ILE A 133 3.41 1.02 19.79
N PRO A 134 2.35 0.58 20.48
CA PRO A 134 1.06 0.34 19.84
C PRO A 134 0.40 1.67 19.43
N LYS A 135 0.76 2.14 18.22
CA LYS A 135 0.38 3.47 17.71
C LYS A 135 -1.14 3.72 17.74
N LEU A 136 -1.94 2.67 17.56
CA LEU A 136 -3.40 2.76 17.61
C LEU A 136 -3.90 3.13 19.02
N ALA A 137 -3.17 2.78 20.08
CA ALA A 137 -3.51 3.18 21.44
C ALA A 137 -3.32 4.69 21.69
N LEU A 138 -2.61 5.39 20.81
CA LEU A 138 -2.46 6.85 20.87
C LEU A 138 -3.67 7.61 20.30
N ALA A 139 -4.60 6.92 19.66
CA ALA A 139 -5.74 7.56 18.99
C ALA A 139 -6.59 8.45 19.93
N PRO A 140 -6.93 8.08 21.19
CA PRO A 140 -7.66 8.97 22.09
C PRO A 140 -6.90 10.26 22.38
N ILE A 141 -5.57 10.18 22.56
CA ILE A 141 -4.72 11.35 22.84
C ILE A 141 -4.72 12.29 21.62
N LEU A 142 -4.60 11.73 20.41
CA LEU A 142 -4.63 12.53 19.19
C LEU A 142 -5.98 13.22 18.98
N ILE A 143 -7.08 12.58 19.37
CA ILE A 143 -8.40 13.19 19.29
C ILE A 143 -8.53 14.35 20.28
N VAL A 144 -7.98 14.23 21.48
CA VAL A 144 -7.95 15.34 22.45
C VAL A 144 -7.11 16.51 21.92
N LEU A 145 -5.97 16.24 21.29
CA LEU A 145 -5.06 17.27 20.79
C LEU A 145 -5.55 17.95 19.50
N PHE A 146 -6.10 17.18 18.57
CA PHE A 146 -6.45 17.64 17.21
C PHE A 146 -7.96 17.74 16.97
N GLY A 147 -8.78 17.36 17.95
CA GLY A 147 -10.24 17.37 17.88
C GLY A 147 -10.84 16.15 17.17
N ILE A 148 -12.18 16.07 17.19
CA ILE A 148 -12.95 14.97 16.59
C ILE A 148 -12.95 15.02 15.05
N GLY A 149 -12.48 16.12 14.45
CA GLY A 149 -12.53 16.39 13.02
C GLY A 149 -11.58 15.56 12.16
N PHE A 150 -11.35 16.05 10.97
CA PHE A 150 -10.46 15.46 9.93
C PHE A 150 -9.00 15.33 10.38
N SER A 151 -8.49 16.35 11.10
CA SER A 151 -7.06 16.46 11.45
C SER A 151 -6.56 15.30 12.31
N SER A 152 -7.35 14.80 13.27
CA SER A 152 -6.96 13.67 14.13
C SER A 152 -6.81 12.36 13.32
N LYS A 153 -7.62 12.14 12.29
CA LYS A 153 -7.57 10.97 11.39
C LYS A 153 -6.32 11.03 10.53
N VAL A 154 -6.05 12.19 9.93
CA VAL A 154 -4.81 12.43 9.16
C VAL A 154 -3.58 12.22 10.05
N MET A 155 -3.60 12.74 11.30
CA MET A 155 -2.46 12.58 12.22
C MET A 155 -2.25 11.12 12.62
N LEU A 156 -3.32 10.35 12.85
CA LEU A 156 -3.20 8.93 13.17
C LEU A 156 -2.66 8.12 11.97
N ALA A 157 -3.17 8.40 10.77
CA ALA A 157 -2.66 7.82 9.53
C ALA A 157 -1.18 8.21 9.28
N PHE A 158 -0.80 9.46 9.56
CA PHE A 158 0.57 9.94 9.54
C PHE A 158 1.48 9.14 10.49
N LEU A 159 1.10 8.99 11.77
CA LEU A 159 1.89 8.24 12.74
C LEU A 159 2.06 6.78 12.37
N MET A 160 1.06 6.18 11.74
CA MET A 160 1.16 4.80 11.26
C MET A 160 2.20 4.65 10.15
N THR A 161 2.35 5.66 9.29
CA THR A 161 3.16 5.58 8.08
C THR A 161 4.57 6.15 8.23
N VAL A 162 4.74 7.23 8.99
CA VAL A 162 6.02 7.95 9.09
C VAL A 162 7.17 7.06 9.57
N ILE A 163 6.92 6.25 10.60
CA ILE A 163 7.96 5.37 11.17
C ILE A 163 8.26 4.21 10.23
N SER A 164 7.22 3.61 9.62
CA SER A 164 7.39 2.54 8.63
C SER A 164 8.22 3.01 7.43
N CYS A 165 7.91 4.19 6.89
CA CYS A 165 8.68 4.77 5.79
C CYS A 165 10.11 5.15 6.21
N ALA A 166 10.30 5.71 7.41
CA ALA A 166 11.62 6.05 7.92
C ALA A 166 12.51 4.82 8.03
N LEU A 167 12.02 3.72 8.60
CA LEU A 167 12.77 2.47 8.72
C LEU A 167 13.15 1.89 7.34
N ALA A 168 12.21 1.88 6.38
CA ALA A 168 12.51 1.43 5.02
C ALA A 168 13.58 2.31 4.35
N THR A 169 13.50 3.63 4.57
CA THR A 169 14.48 4.58 4.04
C THR A 169 15.85 4.42 4.69
N VAL A 170 15.92 4.21 6.03
CA VAL A 170 17.17 3.93 6.76
C VAL A 170 17.81 2.66 6.22
N SER A 171 17.03 1.57 6.06
CA SER A 171 17.55 0.34 5.44
C SER A 171 18.09 0.58 4.03
N GLY A 172 17.46 1.47 3.26
CA GLY A 172 18.00 1.89 1.96
C GLY A 172 19.34 2.64 2.08
N VAL A 173 19.46 3.53 3.06
CA VAL A 173 20.70 4.29 3.34
C VAL A 173 21.85 3.37 3.74
N GLU A 174 21.58 2.36 4.58
CA GLU A 174 22.59 1.38 5.02
C GLU A 174 23.11 0.48 3.89
N ASN A 175 22.30 0.32 2.83
CA ASN A 175 22.66 -0.48 1.66
C ASN A 175 23.26 0.37 0.50
N VAL A 176 23.61 1.62 0.75
CA VAL A 176 24.34 2.44 -0.24
C VAL A 176 25.78 1.94 -0.38
N ASP A 177 26.24 1.78 -1.62
CA ASP A 177 27.60 1.33 -1.91
C ASP A 177 28.63 2.42 -1.57
N GLU A 178 29.39 2.19 -0.49
CA GLU A 178 30.46 3.10 -0.04
C GLU A 178 31.56 3.30 -1.09
N SER A 179 31.77 2.34 -1.99
CA SER A 179 32.77 2.46 -3.06
C SER A 179 32.36 3.50 -4.09
N MET A 180 31.07 3.60 -4.41
CA MET A 180 30.52 4.64 -5.29
C MET A 180 30.63 6.05 -4.67
N GLU A 181 30.35 6.16 -3.37
CA GLU A 181 30.55 7.42 -2.65
C GLU A 181 32.01 7.87 -2.68
N THR A 182 32.94 6.94 -2.36
CA THR A 182 34.37 7.17 -2.34
C THR A 182 34.89 7.59 -3.72
N LEU A 183 34.41 6.93 -4.79
CA LEU A 183 34.76 7.27 -6.16
C LEU A 183 34.36 8.72 -6.49
N LEU A 184 33.14 9.12 -6.19
CA LEU A 184 32.71 10.50 -6.46
C LEU A 184 33.49 11.54 -5.64
N TYR A 185 33.79 11.27 -4.37
CA TYR A 185 34.63 12.15 -3.56
C TYR A 185 36.04 12.25 -4.14
N SER A 186 36.61 11.15 -4.63
CA SER A 186 37.95 11.15 -5.28
C SER A 186 37.97 11.98 -6.57
N LEU A 187 36.83 12.09 -7.26
CA LEU A 187 36.63 12.94 -8.43
C LEU A 187 36.33 14.41 -8.06
N GLY A 188 36.37 14.78 -6.77
CA GLY A 188 36.12 16.15 -6.30
C GLY A 188 34.64 16.51 -6.16
N ALA A 189 33.73 15.53 -6.12
CA ALA A 189 32.31 15.83 -5.95
C ALA A 189 31.99 16.37 -4.55
N ALA A 190 31.19 17.43 -4.49
CA ALA A 190 30.67 17.98 -3.25
C ALA A 190 29.61 16.98 -2.64
N ARG A 191 29.44 17.06 -1.32
CA ARG A 191 28.54 16.19 -0.55
C ARG A 191 27.10 16.16 -1.11
N TRP A 192 26.55 17.27 -1.56
CA TRP A 192 25.26 17.38 -2.21
C TRP A 192 25.17 16.62 -3.54
N GLN A 193 26.29 16.57 -4.27
CA GLN A 193 26.35 15.83 -5.54
C GLN A 193 26.36 14.33 -5.27
N VAL A 194 27.09 13.87 -4.25
CA VAL A 194 27.07 12.46 -3.82
C VAL A 194 25.66 12.08 -3.34
N PHE A 195 25.05 12.91 -2.49
CA PHE A 195 23.68 12.69 -2.01
C PHE A 195 22.68 12.52 -3.16
N GLY A 196 22.66 13.49 -4.10
CA GLY A 196 21.68 13.46 -5.21
C GLY A 196 21.95 12.41 -6.27
N LYS A 197 23.25 12.06 -6.53
CA LYS A 197 23.63 11.16 -7.64
C LYS A 197 23.80 9.69 -7.21
N VAL A 198 24.10 9.43 -5.95
CA VAL A 198 24.34 8.07 -5.43
C VAL A 198 23.27 7.71 -4.40
N VAL A 199 23.17 8.47 -3.32
CA VAL A 199 22.34 8.09 -2.16
C VAL A 199 20.85 8.06 -2.51
N VAL A 200 20.30 9.18 -3.00
CA VAL A 200 18.87 9.27 -3.32
C VAL A 200 18.44 8.19 -4.33
N PRO A 201 19.15 7.99 -5.47
CA PRO A 201 18.79 6.91 -6.40
C PRO A 201 18.94 5.50 -5.85
N ALA A 202 19.87 5.26 -4.92
CA ALA A 202 20.06 3.96 -4.29
C ALA A 202 18.96 3.65 -3.25
N VAL A 203 18.52 4.66 -2.52
CA VAL A 203 17.48 4.55 -1.46
C VAL A 203 16.06 4.48 -2.05
N LEU A 204 15.85 5.09 -3.20
CA LEU A 204 14.52 5.24 -3.82
C LEU A 204 13.76 3.92 -4.00
N PRO A 205 14.36 2.79 -4.46
CA PRO A 205 13.66 1.51 -4.55
C PRO A 205 13.12 1.02 -3.19
N TRP A 206 13.83 1.26 -2.10
CA TRP A 206 13.41 0.92 -0.73
C TRP A 206 12.21 1.76 -0.30
N MET A 207 12.24 3.05 -0.58
CA MET A 207 11.11 3.95 -0.32
C MET A 207 9.88 3.55 -1.14
N LEU A 208 10.04 3.33 -2.44
CA LEU A 208 8.95 2.92 -3.33
C LEU A 208 8.35 1.59 -2.90
N GLY A 209 9.17 0.60 -2.55
CA GLY A 209 8.71 -0.69 -2.05
C GLY A 209 7.89 -0.59 -0.76
N SER A 210 8.14 0.42 0.09
CA SER A 210 7.37 0.65 1.32
C SER A 210 5.98 1.26 1.08
N LEU A 211 5.72 1.90 -0.08
CA LEU A 211 4.47 2.61 -0.35
C LEU A 211 3.23 1.71 -0.22
N ARG A 212 3.32 0.46 -0.67
CA ARG A 212 2.21 -0.52 -0.59
C ARG A 212 1.83 -0.83 0.85
N ILE A 213 2.81 -0.96 1.74
CA ILE A 213 2.58 -1.20 3.17
C ILE A 213 2.02 0.08 3.79
N ASN A 214 2.61 1.22 3.46
CA ASN A 214 2.24 2.51 4.04
C ASN A 214 0.81 2.93 3.72
N ILE A 215 0.29 2.69 2.51
CA ILE A 215 -1.11 3.03 2.20
C ILE A 215 -2.09 2.20 3.04
N SER A 216 -1.78 0.92 3.27
CA SER A 216 -2.60 0.05 4.11
C SER A 216 -2.56 0.47 5.58
N LEU A 217 -1.37 0.87 6.08
CA LEU A 217 -1.21 1.40 7.43
C LEU A 217 -1.94 2.74 7.61
N ALA A 218 -1.87 3.63 6.60
CA ALA A 218 -2.58 4.90 6.61
C ALA A 218 -4.10 4.71 6.70
N LEU A 219 -4.64 3.81 5.88
CA LEU A 219 -6.07 3.48 5.90
C LEU A 219 -6.48 2.90 7.25
N ALA A 220 -5.72 1.95 7.81
CA ALA A 220 -5.98 1.41 9.12
C ALA A 220 -5.97 2.50 10.21
N GLY A 221 -5.00 3.42 10.16
CA GLY A 221 -4.94 4.56 11.07
C GLY A 221 -6.15 5.48 10.96
N ALA A 222 -6.55 5.85 9.74
CA ALA A 222 -7.72 6.69 9.50
C ALA A 222 -9.00 6.03 10.04
N ILE A 223 -9.23 4.74 9.72
CA ILE A 223 -10.40 3.97 10.18
C ILE A 223 -10.47 3.90 11.70
N VAL A 224 -9.36 3.62 12.39
CA VAL A 224 -9.34 3.56 13.86
C VAL A 224 -9.64 4.94 14.45
N GLY A 225 -9.12 6.02 13.87
CA GLY A 225 -9.49 7.37 14.26
C GLY A 225 -10.99 7.66 14.08
N GLU A 226 -11.60 7.11 13.03
CA GLU A 226 -13.05 7.22 12.78
C GLU A 226 -13.87 6.38 13.78
N PHE A 227 -13.37 5.21 14.18
CA PHE A 227 -14.02 4.33 15.16
C PHE A 227 -14.16 5.00 16.53
N ILE A 228 -13.12 5.70 16.98
CA ILE A 228 -13.09 6.25 18.33
C ILE A 228 -13.96 7.51 18.42
N ALA A 229 -13.82 8.43 17.47
CA ALA A 229 -14.62 9.64 17.45
C ALA A 229 -14.60 10.29 16.06
N SER A 230 -15.70 10.25 15.34
CA SER A 230 -15.84 10.94 14.07
C SER A 230 -17.29 11.36 13.78
N GLY A 231 -17.46 12.49 13.12
CA GLY A 231 -18.74 12.92 12.57
C GLY A 231 -19.09 12.26 11.24
N HIS A 232 -18.07 11.81 10.49
CA HIS A 232 -18.18 11.24 9.14
C HIS A 232 -17.15 10.14 8.94
N GLY A 233 -17.30 9.38 7.86
CA GLY A 233 -16.39 8.35 7.41
C GLY A 233 -16.95 6.94 7.52
N LEU A 234 -16.38 6.03 6.74
CA LEU A 234 -16.81 4.64 6.67
C LEU A 234 -16.61 3.90 7.99
N GLY A 235 -15.52 4.21 8.71
CA GLY A 235 -15.28 3.64 10.04
C GLY A 235 -16.39 4.04 11.03
N ARG A 236 -16.76 5.32 11.05
CA ARG A 236 -17.89 5.79 11.86
C ARG A 236 -19.18 5.02 11.50
N MET A 237 -19.46 4.84 10.20
CA MET A 237 -20.65 4.12 9.76
C MET A 237 -20.67 2.69 10.31
N VAL A 238 -19.55 1.97 10.26
CA VAL A 238 -19.42 0.60 10.79
C VAL A 238 -19.66 0.55 12.30
N ILE A 239 -19.03 1.44 13.08
CA ILE A 239 -19.22 1.50 14.54
C ILE A 239 -20.66 1.86 14.88
N TYR A 240 -21.23 2.85 14.22
CA TYR A 240 -22.64 3.24 14.44
C TYR A 240 -23.58 2.06 14.15
N ALA A 241 -23.42 1.39 13.02
CA ALA A 241 -24.20 0.21 12.68
C ALA A 241 -24.08 -0.90 13.74
N GLY A 242 -22.88 -1.13 14.25
CA GLY A 242 -22.64 -2.08 15.35
C GLY A 242 -23.34 -1.68 16.66
N THR A 243 -23.40 -0.38 17.00
CA THR A 243 -24.10 0.07 18.22
C THR A 243 -25.61 -0.09 18.15
N ILE A 244 -26.20 0.01 16.99
CA ILE A 244 -27.64 -0.21 16.77
C ILE A 244 -27.99 -1.65 16.35
N LEU A 245 -26.97 -2.54 16.34
CA LEU A 245 -27.10 -3.96 15.95
C LEU A 245 -27.62 -4.16 14.52
N ASP A 246 -27.39 -3.21 13.61
CA ASP A 246 -27.69 -3.33 12.19
C ASP A 246 -26.52 -4.03 11.49
N THR A 247 -26.55 -5.37 11.53
CA THR A 247 -25.50 -6.22 10.94
C THR A 247 -25.38 -6.03 9.42
N THR A 248 -26.49 -5.79 8.73
CA THR A 248 -26.48 -5.54 7.29
C THR A 248 -25.70 -4.29 6.94
N LEU A 249 -25.90 -3.21 7.71
CA LEU A 249 -25.16 -1.96 7.53
C LEU A 249 -23.67 -2.11 7.89
N VAL A 250 -23.33 -2.93 8.90
CA VAL A 250 -21.93 -3.29 9.20
C VAL A 250 -21.28 -3.94 7.98
N TRP A 251 -21.94 -4.93 7.36
CA TRP A 251 -21.42 -5.59 6.17
C TRP A 251 -21.25 -4.64 4.98
N VAL A 252 -22.21 -3.72 4.76
CA VAL A 252 -22.07 -2.67 3.75
C VAL A 252 -20.78 -1.87 3.99
N GLY A 253 -20.56 -1.41 5.23
CA GLY A 253 -19.36 -0.64 5.58
C GLY A 253 -18.07 -1.43 5.36
N VAL A 254 -18.02 -2.68 5.79
CA VAL A 254 -16.84 -3.56 5.63
C VAL A 254 -16.54 -3.82 4.16
N ILE A 255 -17.55 -4.09 3.34
CA ILE A 255 -17.38 -4.33 1.89
C ILE A 255 -16.89 -3.04 1.20
N VAL A 256 -17.51 -1.90 1.49
CA VAL A 256 -17.09 -0.61 0.90
C VAL A 256 -15.67 -0.25 1.32
N LEU A 257 -15.30 -0.44 2.60
CA LEU A 257 -13.92 -0.26 3.09
C LEU A 257 -12.94 -1.19 2.36
N SER A 258 -13.31 -2.46 2.16
CA SER A 258 -12.47 -3.43 1.44
C SER A 258 -12.26 -3.04 -0.01
N LEU A 259 -13.30 -2.55 -0.68
CA LEU A 259 -13.20 -2.04 -2.06
C LEU A 259 -12.34 -0.79 -2.12
N LEU A 260 -12.52 0.13 -1.17
CA LEU A 260 -11.69 1.34 -1.07
C LEU A 260 -10.22 0.99 -0.85
N ALA A 261 -9.92 0.07 0.09
CA ALA A 261 -8.57 -0.42 0.34
C ALA A 261 -7.93 -1.00 -0.92
N MET A 262 -8.70 -1.81 -1.66
CA MET A 262 -8.24 -2.41 -2.91
C MET A 262 -7.93 -1.36 -3.98
N VAL A 263 -8.80 -0.37 -4.16
CA VAL A 263 -8.58 0.74 -5.12
C VAL A 263 -7.34 1.53 -4.75
N MET A 264 -7.18 1.92 -3.48
CA MET A 264 -6.02 2.66 -3.01
C MET A 264 -4.72 1.87 -3.18
N TYR A 265 -4.74 0.57 -2.83
CA TYR A 265 -3.59 -0.31 -3.00
C TYR A 265 -3.16 -0.41 -4.46
N PHE A 266 -4.10 -0.66 -5.38
CA PHE A 266 -3.77 -0.74 -6.80
C PHE A 266 -3.31 0.60 -7.39
N ALA A 267 -3.90 1.71 -6.94
CA ALA A 267 -3.44 3.05 -7.35
C ALA A 267 -1.97 3.28 -6.95
N VAL A 268 -1.58 2.88 -5.73
CA VAL A 268 -0.19 2.98 -5.26
C VAL A 268 0.72 2.01 -6.02
N VAL A 269 0.28 0.79 -6.33
CA VAL A 269 1.06 -0.17 -7.15
C VAL A 269 1.34 0.37 -8.54
N GLU A 270 0.36 1.00 -9.19
CA GLU A 270 0.56 1.60 -10.51
C GLU A 270 1.47 2.84 -10.44
N LEU A 271 1.31 3.67 -9.39
CA LEU A 271 2.20 4.80 -9.14
C LEU A 271 3.66 4.34 -8.96
N GLU A 272 3.89 3.30 -8.15
CA GLU A 272 5.22 2.72 -7.92
C GLU A 272 5.84 2.20 -9.21
N LYS A 273 5.08 1.46 -10.03
CA LYS A 273 5.56 0.99 -11.34
C LYS A 273 5.94 2.15 -12.25
N TRP A 274 5.05 3.13 -12.37
CA TRP A 274 5.30 4.33 -13.19
C TRP A 274 6.56 5.06 -12.75
N MET A 275 6.74 5.26 -11.44
CA MET A 275 7.94 5.89 -10.89
C MET A 275 9.20 5.05 -11.17
N THR A 276 9.13 3.75 -10.97
CA THR A 276 10.26 2.83 -11.18
C THR A 276 10.67 2.80 -12.66
N GLU A 277 9.74 2.76 -13.59
CA GLU A 277 10.02 2.76 -15.02
C GLU A 277 10.67 4.07 -15.48
N HIS A 278 10.16 5.22 -15.03
CA HIS A 278 10.74 6.52 -15.37
C HIS A 278 12.13 6.73 -14.76
N LEU A 279 12.37 6.23 -13.56
CA LEU A 279 13.68 6.29 -12.91
C LEU A 279 14.69 5.30 -13.47
N ALA A 280 14.23 4.13 -13.95
CA ALA A 280 15.09 3.17 -14.66
C ALA A 280 15.61 3.72 -16.00
N ILE A 281 14.88 4.63 -16.66
CA ILE A 281 15.32 5.32 -17.87
C ILE A 281 16.51 6.24 -17.55
N TYR A 282 16.48 6.94 -16.42
CA TYR A 282 17.61 7.77 -15.95
C TYR A 282 18.86 6.97 -15.58
N ARG A 283 18.72 5.69 -15.22
CA ARG A 283 19.85 4.81 -14.88
C ARG A 283 20.54 4.20 -16.11
N LYS A 284 19.89 4.25 -17.29
CA LYS A 284 20.43 3.73 -18.58
C LYS A 284 21.02 4.83 -19.45
N ALA A 285 20.87 6.09 -19.13
CA ALA A 285 21.48 7.24 -19.79
C ALA A 285 22.73 7.70 -19.03
#